data_03ef5e58517809e7908b406f03588061
#
_entry.id   03ef5e58517809e7908b406f03588061
#
_cell.length_a   1.000
_cell.length_b   1.000
_cell.length_c   1.000
_cell.angle_alpha   90.00
_cell.angle_beta   90.00
_cell.angle_gamma   90.00
#
_symmetry.space_group_name_H-M   'P 1'
#
loop_
_entity.id
_entity.type
_entity.pdbx_description
1 polymer ?
#
loop_
_entity_poly.entity_id
_entity_poly.type
_entity_poly.pdbx_seq_one_letter_code
_entity_poly.pdbx_strand_id
1 'polypeptide(L)'
;PTVAAIPETVDLAVITIPAAHVPQALQDCIAKGIPSVVLISSGFRETGAEGAVLEAEVTRIATAGGLTYIGPNTMGIISTHGHLTAIGVPIFPNPGALAIISQSGNLGMQIIQWAIHRGMGVGFYAGTGNEAQLKARDLLAYFGTRPEVKAVALYLEGVDNGRAFMETARAVTRTKPVVALKTGRSATGSKAAQSHSGSMAGSYATYSAMFKQAGIIQVSTPSELLNVSAALTHLPIPRSNRVGIMSLGGG
;
A
#
# COMPACT_ATOMS: atom_id res chain seq x y z
N PRO A 1 -1.00 9.85 -31.20
CA PRO A 1 -0.71 8.47 -30.86
C PRO A 1 -1.84 7.92 -30.00
N THR A 2 -2.25 6.67 -30.26
CA THR A 2 -3.30 5.97 -29.52
C THR A 2 -2.72 4.69 -28.91
N VAL A 3 -3.33 4.14 -27.88
CA VAL A 3 -2.92 2.86 -27.27
C VAL A 3 -2.94 1.74 -28.30
N ALA A 4 -3.90 1.75 -29.21
CA ALA A 4 -4.02 0.78 -30.30
C ALA A 4 -2.86 0.82 -31.31
N ALA A 5 -2.15 1.96 -31.42
CA ALA A 5 -1.03 2.12 -32.33
C ALA A 5 0.29 1.56 -31.79
N ILE A 6 0.36 1.11 -30.56
CA ILE A 6 1.53 0.45 -29.98
C ILE A 6 1.65 -0.94 -30.62
N PRO A 7 2.75 -1.27 -31.33
CA PRO A 7 2.85 -2.55 -32.03
C PRO A 7 3.09 -3.74 -31.07
N GLU A 8 3.80 -3.51 -29.98
CA GLU A 8 4.18 -4.54 -29.02
C GLU A 8 3.03 -4.91 -28.07
N THR A 9 3.15 -6.04 -27.40
CA THR A 9 2.33 -6.39 -26.24
C THR A 9 2.70 -5.50 -25.06
N VAL A 10 1.71 -5.09 -24.28
CA VAL A 10 1.90 -4.24 -23.10
C VAL A 10 1.29 -4.95 -21.90
N ASP A 11 2.09 -5.19 -20.86
CA ASP A 11 1.65 -5.88 -19.63
C ASP A 11 1.09 -4.92 -18.57
N LEU A 12 1.53 -3.66 -18.60
CA LEU A 12 1.14 -2.65 -17.62
C LEU A 12 1.01 -1.27 -18.27
N ALA A 13 -0.12 -0.60 -18.02
CA ALA A 13 -0.28 0.81 -18.33
C ALA A 13 -0.21 1.67 -17.05
N VAL A 14 0.38 2.87 -17.16
CA VAL A 14 0.37 3.89 -16.12
C VAL A 14 -0.47 5.06 -16.61
N ILE A 15 -1.58 5.34 -15.90
CA ILE A 15 -2.54 6.38 -16.29
C ILE A 15 -2.37 7.59 -15.37
N THR A 16 -2.06 8.76 -15.98
CA THR A 16 -1.80 10.04 -15.31
C THR A 16 -2.56 11.22 -15.92
N ILE A 17 -3.70 10.94 -16.55
CA ILE A 17 -4.54 11.91 -17.26
C ILE A 17 -5.68 12.42 -16.35
N PRO A 18 -6.37 13.54 -16.70
CA PRO A 18 -7.55 13.99 -15.94
C PRO A 18 -8.61 12.90 -15.81
N ALA A 19 -9.24 12.81 -14.62
CA ALA A 19 -10.18 11.73 -14.25
C ALA A 19 -11.31 11.50 -15.27
N ALA A 20 -11.84 12.57 -15.86
CA ALA A 20 -12.90 12.49 -16.85
C ALA A 20 -12.55 11.68 -18.12
N HIS A 21 -11.25 11.52 -18.41
CA HIS A 21 -10.79 10.77 -19.59
C HIS A 21 -10.37 9.32 -19.25
N VAL A 22 -10.35 8.96 -17.97
CA VAL A 22 -9.92 7.62 -17.51
C VAL A 22 -10.84 6.50 -18.01
N PRO A 23 -12.17 6.64 -18.03
CA PRO A 23 -13.06 5.61 -18.59
C PRO A 23 -12.69 5.19 -20.01
N GLN A 24 -12.43 6.14 -20.90
CA GLN A 24 -12.03 5.86 -22.28
C GLN A 24 -10.65 5.22 -22.35
N ALA A 25 -9.68 5.72 -21.55
CA ALA A 25 -8.34 5.14 -21.51
C ALA A 25 -8.34 3.68 -21.05
N LEU A 26 -9.19 3.31 -20.09
CA LEU A 26 -9.36 1.91 -19.69
C LEU A 26 -9.96 1.05 -20.80
N GLN A 27 -10.95 1.55 -21.52
CA GLN A 27 -11.52 0.84 -22.68
C GLN A 27 -10.45 0.61 -23.75
N ASP A 28 -9.61 1.61 -24.02
CA ASP A 28 -8.49 1.49 -24.97
C ASP A 28 -7.45 0.43 -24.49
N CYS A 29 -7.14 0.42 -23.19
CA CYS A 29 -6.28 -0.61 -22.59
C CYS A 29 -6.89 -2.02 -22.73
N ILE A 30 -8.17 -2.17 -22.44
CA ILE A 30 -8.90 -3.45 -22.57
C ILE A 30 -8.90 -3.91 -24.03
N ALA A 31 -9.21 -3.02 -24.98
CA ALA A 31 -9.19 -3.35 -26.40
C ALA A 31 -7.80 -3.75 -26.92
N LYS A 32 -6.74 -3.20 -26.32
CA LYS A 32 -5.35 -3.57 -26.61
C LYS A 32 -4.94 -4.89 -25.93
N GLY A 33 -5.70 -5.39 -24.96
CA GLY A 33 -5.37 -6.58 -24.18
C GLY A 33 -4.38 -6.32 -23.05
N ILE A 34 -4.29 -5.08 -22.53
CA ILE A 34 -3.44 -4.73 -21.39
C ILE A 34 -4.13 -5.22 -20.10
N PRO A 35 -3.51 -6.16 -19.34
CA PRO A 35 -4.18 -6.79 -18.21
C PRO A 35 -4.15 -5.95 -16.93
N SER A 36 -3.21 -5.00 -16.81
CA SER A 36 -2.92 -4.31 -15.54
C SER A 36 -2.73 -2.81 -15.72
N VAL A 37 -3.22 -2.03 -14.72
CA VAL A 37 -3.10 -0.57 -14.73
C VAL A 37 -2.65 -0.05 -13.36
N VAL A 38 -1.74 0.93 -13.36
CA VAL A 38 -1.50 1.84 -12.24
C VAL A 38 -2.23 3.14 -12.53
N LEU A 39 -3.30 3.42 -11.80
CA LEU A 39 -4.13 4.60 -11.98
C LEU A 39 -3.73 5.70 -10.99
N ILE A 40 -2.77 6.53 -11.38
CA ILE A 40 -2.22 7.62 -10.55
C ILE A 40 -3.20 8.79 -10.45
N SER A 41 -3.98 9.03 -11.50
CA SER A 41 -4.94 10.15 -11.56
C SER A 41 -5.79 10.27 -10.31
N SER A 42 -6.00 11.50 -9.85
CA SER A 42 -6.94 11.91 -8.80
C SER A 42 -8.18 12.55 -9.43
N GLY A 43 -9.20 12.87 -8.62
CA GLY A 43 -10.47 13.42 -9.08
C GLY A 43 -11.62 12.40 -8.99
N PHE A 44 -11.49 11.44 -8.09
CA PHE A 44 -12.47 10.38 -7.85
C PHE A 44 -13.19 10.56 -6.50
N ARG A 45 -13.49 9.50 -5.75
CA ARG A 45 -14.30 9.61 -4.52
C ARG A 45 -13.73 10.57 -3.47
N GLU A 46 -12.43 10.84 -3.47
CA GLU A 46 -11.81 11.82 -2.58
C GLU A 46 -12.27 13.25 -2.84
N THR A 47 -12.88 13.53 -4.00
CA THR A 47 -13.45 14.85 -4.34
C THR A 47 -14.94 14.96 -4.05
N GLY A 48 -15.60 13.89 -3.58
CA GLY A 48 -17.00 13.86 -3.19
C GLY A 48 -17.89 13.00 -4.09
N ALA A 49 -19.19 13.28 -4.11
CA ALA A 49 -20.20 12.38 -4.69
C ALA A 49 -20.04 12.16 -6.21
N GLU A 50 -19.72 13.20 -6.97
CA GLU A 50 -19.51 13.08 -8.42
C GLU A 50 -18.28 12.22 -8.72
N GLY A 51 -17.18 12.44 -7.98
CA GLY A 51 -15.98 11.61 -8.09
C GLY A 51 -16.22 10.16 -7.69
N ALA A 52 -17.08 9.89 -6.72
CA ALA A 52 -17.46 8.53 -6.32
C ALA A 52 -18.24 7.80 -7.43
N VAL A 53 -19.12 8.50 -8.14
CA VAL A 53 -19.84 7.94 -9.32
C VAL A 53 -18.84 7.57 -10.41
N LEU A 54 -17.88 8.45 -10.72
CA LEU A 54 -16.85 8.19 -11.71
C LEU A 54 -15.96 7.00 -11.32
N GLU A 55 -15.58 6.89 -10.03
CA GLU A 55 -14.81 5.76 -9.52
C GLU A 55 -15.54 4.43 -9.66
N ALA A 56 -16.84 4.43 -9.37
CA ALA A 56 -17.69 3.25 -9.57
C ALA A 56 -17.79 2.84 -11.05
N GLU A 57 -17.89 3.80 -11.96
CA GLU A 57 -17.90 3.55 -13.41
C GLU A 57 -16.58 2.95 -13.89
N VAL A 58 -15.45 3.56 -13.49
CA VAL A 58 -14.10 3.07 -13.80
C VAL A 58 -13.92 1.63 -13.31
N THR A 59 -14.35 1.35 -12.08
CA THR A 59 -14.26 -0.01 -11.50
C THR A 59 -15.11 -1.00 -12.28
N ARG A 60 -16.32 -0.60 -12.70
CA ARG A 60 -17.21 -1.43 -13.50
C ARG A 60 -16.60 -1.76 -14.87
N ILE A 61 -16.03 -0.76 -15.56
CA ILE A 61 -15.36 -0.94 -16.86
C ILE A 61 -14.20 -1.91 -16.73
N ALA A 62 -13.30 -1.69 -15.76
CA ALA A 62 -12.15 -2.55 -15.53
C ALA A 62 -12.55 -3.99 -15.23
N THR A 63 -13.55 -4.18 -14.34
CA THR A 63 -14.03 -5.51 -13.96
C THR A 63 -14.68 -6.24 -15.13
N ALA A 64 -15.50 -5.56 -15.91
CA ALA A 64 -16.16 -6.15 -17.09
C ALA A 64 -15.16 -6.53 -18.19
N GLY A 65 -14.06 -5.78 -18.31
CA GLY A 65 -12.98 -6.05 -19.27
C GLY A 65 -11.90 -6.99 -18.77
N GLY A 66 -12.01 -7.52 -17.55
CA GLY A 66 -10.98 -8.40 -16.96
C GLY A 66 -9.67 -7.69 -16.62
N LEU A 67 -9.68 -6.36 -16.55
CA LEU A 67 -8.52 -5.54 -16.23
C LEU A 67 -8.38 -5.35 -14.72
N THR A 68 -7.17 -5.50 -14.20
CA THR A 68 -6.86 -5.25 -12.80
C THR A 68 -6.14 -3.92 -12.63
N TYR A 69 -6.53 -3.09 -11.65
CA TYR A 69 -5.85 -1.83 -11.38
C TYR A 69 -5.64 -1.54 -9.90
N ILE A 70 -4.57 -0.79 -9.61
CA ILE A 70 -4.28 -0.20 -8.31
C ILE A 70 -4.55 1.30 -8.34
N GLY A 71 -5.12 1.84 -7.27
CA GLY A 71 -5.57 3.22 -7.18
C GLY A 71 -7.11 3.32 -7.19
N PRO A 72 -7.71 4.40 -7.74
CA PRO A 72 -7.06 5.63 -8.22
C PRO A 72 -6.41 6.47 -7.12
N ASN A 73 -5.92 7.66 -7.49
CA ASN A 73 -5.33 8.59 -6.53
C ASN A 73 -4.15 7.96 -5.76
N THR A 74 -3.27 7.28 -6.49
CA THR A 74 -2.08 6.61 -5.93
C THR A 74 -0.79 7.29 -6.38
N MET A 75 0.28 7.10 -5.62
CA MET A 75 1.63 7.44 -6.08
C MET A 75 2.26 6.32 -6.92
N GLY A 76 1.60 5.17 -7.06
CA GLY A 76 2.05 4.07 -7.90
C GLY A 76 2.72 2.92 -7.17
N ILE A 77 3.56 2.19 -7.89
CA ILE A 77 4.23 0.96 -7.41
C ILE A 77 5.73 0.95 -7.71
N ILE A 78 6.48 0.25 -6.87
CA ILE A 78 7.88 -0.08 -7.08
C ILE A 78 8.10 -1.57 -6.83
N SER A 79 8.86 -2.21 -7.70
CA SER A 79 9.46 -3.53 -7.48
C SER A 79 10.94 -3.44 -7.85
N THR A 80 11.82 -3.34 -6.85
CA THR A 80 13.27 -3.25 -7.11
C THR A 80 13.84 -4.56 -7.63
N HIS A 81 13.24 -5.70 -7.24
CA HIS A 81 13.60 -7.03 -7.74
C HIS A 81 13.16 -7.24 -9.20
N GLY A 82 12.07 -6.62 -9.61
CA GLY A 82 11.56 -6.65 -10.99
C GLY A 82 12.02 -5.47 -11.86
N HIS A 83 12.90 -4.60 -11.34
CA HIS A 83 13.36 -3.38 -12.01
C HIS A 83 12.21 -2.47 -12.50
N LEU A 84 11.07 -2.48 -11.77
CA LEU A 84 9.89 -1.69 -12.08
C LEU A 84 9.79 -0.49 -11.13
N THR A 85 9.70 0.71 -11.70
CA THR A 85 9.41 1.95 -10.98
C THR A 85 8.32 2.70 -11.74
N ALA A 86 7.07 2.52 -11.32
CA ALA A 86 5.88 3.14 -11.88
C ALA A 86 5.25 4.05 -10.83
N ILE A 87 5.90 5.18 -10.56
CA ILE A 87 5.51 6.15 -9.52
C ILE A 87 5.52 7.59 -10.06
N GLY A 88 4.75 8.47 -9.41
CA GLY A 88 4.59 9.86 -9.81
C GLY A 88 5.76 10.80 -9.48
N VAL A 89 6.84 10.32 -8.84
CA VAL A 89 8.01 11.11 -8.41
C VAL A 89 9.31 10.33 -8.61
N PRO A 90 10.46 11.01 -8.83
CA PRO A 90 11.74 10.34 -9.12
C PRO A 90 12.43 9.84 -7.83
N ILE A 91 11.92 8.78 -7.24
CA ILE A 91 12.48 8.14 -6.03
C ILE A 91 12.86 6.70 -6.38
N PHE A 92 14.13 6.33 -6.15
CA PHE A 92 14.70 5.04 -6.52
C PHE A 92 15.38 4.39 -5.31
N PRO A 93 14.66 3.57 -4.52
CA PRO A 93 15.25 2.87 -3.40
C PRO A 93 16.18 1.74 -3.85
N ASN A 94 17.17 1.43 -3.03
CA ASN A 94 17.98 0.23 -3.23
C ASN A 94 17.13 -1.04 -3.02
N PRO A 95 17.45 -2.15 -3.71
CA PRO A 95 16.83 -3.44 -3.46
C PRO A 95 16.94 -3.87 -1.99
N GLY A 96 15.89 -4.48 -1.46
CA GLY A 96 15.84 -4.95 -0.08
C GLY A 96 14.68 -5.88 0.19
N ALA A 97 14.54 -6.25 1.46
CA ALA A 97 13.56 -7.24 1.88
C ALA A 97 12.30 -6.65 2.55
N LEU A 98 12.16 -5.32 2.54
CA LEU A 98 10.98 -4.64 3.06
C LEU A 98 9.95 -4.43 1.95
N ALA A 99 8.71 -4.84 2.19
CA ALA A 99 7.56 -4.44 1.39
C ALA A 99 6.77 -3.33 2.14
N ILE A 100 6.41 -2.27 1.44
CA ILE A 100 5.66 -1.13 1.99
C ILE A 100 4.32 -1.03 1.26
N ILE A 101 3.22 -1.02 2.01
CA ILE A 101 1.87 -0.74 1.51
C ILE A 101 1.39 0.54 2.18
N SER A 102 0.96 1.52 1.39
CA SER A 102 0.52 2.82 1.92
C SER A 102 -0.75 3.30 1.24
N GLN A 103 -1.77 3.63 2.02
CA GLN A 103 -2.97 4.31 1.53
C GLN A 103 -2.71 5.80 1.25
N SER A 104 -1.75 6.42 1.95
CA SER A 104 -1.32 7.79 1.68
C SER A 104 -0.13 7.80 0.73
N GLY A 105 -0.31 8.45 -0.42
CA GLY A 105 0.77 8.62 -1.40
C GLY A 105 1.95 9.42 -0.84
N ASN A 106 1.67 10.59 -0.26
CA ASN A 106 2.72 11.47 0.26
C ASN A 106 3.52 10.81 1.40
N LEU A 107 2.84 10.18 2.35
CA LEU A 107 3.54 9.54 3.46
C LEU A 107 4.30 8.28 3.00
N GLY A 108 3.75 7.53 2.05
CA GLY A 108 4.45 6.42 1.43
C GLY A 108 5.78 6.84 0.82
N MET A 109 5.80 7.95 0.08
CA MET A 109 7.03 8.51 -0.49
C MET A 109 8.01 8.99 0.59
N GLN A 110 7.54 9.66 1.65
CA GLN A 110 8.38 10.06 2.78
C GLN A 110 9.01 8.85 3.48
N ILE A 111 8.25 7.77 3.69
CA ILE A 111 8.75 6.53 4.28
C ILE A 111 9.88 5.94 3.41
N ILE A 112 9.70 5.92 2.08
CA ILE A 112 10.75 5.44 1.16
C ILE A 112 11.98 6.34 1.22
N GLN A 113 11.83 7.66 1.21
CA GLN A 113 12.96 8.60 1.32
C GLN A 113 13.73 8.41 2.62
N TRP A 114 13.04 8.23 3.75
CA TRP A 114 13.69 7.94 5.03
C TRP A 114 14.39 6.59 5.03
N ALA A 115 13.82 5.58 4.38
CA ALA A 115 14.47 4.28 4.20
C ALA A 115 15.79 4.44 3.42
N ILE A 116 15.76 5.18 2.30
CA ILE A 116 16.95 5.48 1.48
C ILE A 116 18.03 6.19 2.32
N HIS A 117 17.67 7.26 3.05
CA HIS A 117 18.61 8.03 3.87
C HIS A 117 19.24 7.20 5.00
N ARG A 118 18.60 6.11 5.44
CA ARG A 118 19.08 5.19 6.45
C ARG A 118 19.78 3.96 5.87
N GLY A 119 19.99 3.92 4.56
CA GLY A 119 20.61 2.78 3.89
C GLY A 119 19.74 1.51 3.90
N MET A 120 18.42 1.64 4.16
CA MET A 120 17.50 0.51 4.14
C MET A 120 17.07 0.22 2.70
N GLY A 121 17.18 -1.04 2.30
CA GLY A 121 16.64 -1.48 1.02
C GLY A 121 15.13 -1.69 1.09
N VAL A 122 14.42 -1.27 0.04
CA VAL A 122 12.98 -1.51 -0.15
C VAL A 122 12.79 -2.43 -1.34
N GLY A 123 12.23 -3.62 -1.13
CA GLY A 123 11.96 -4.59 -2.19
C GLY A 123 10.74 -4.22 -3.01
N PHE A 124 9.68 -3.80 -2.32
CA PHE A 124 8.40 -3.46 -2.92
C PHE A 124 7.77 -2.24 -2.24
N TYR A 125 7.13 -1.42 -3.05
CA TYR A 125 6.21 -0.39 -2.60
C TYR A 125 4.91 -0.49 -3.40
N ALA A 126 3.79 -0.36 -2.72
CA ALA A 126 2.48 -0.22 -3.34
C ALA A 126 1.70 0.90 -2.64
N GLY A 127 1.50 1.99 -3.36
CA GLY A 127 0.54 3.02 -3.00
C GLY A 127 -0.84 2.53 -3.40
N THR A 128 -1.77 2.41 -2.45
CA THR A 128 -3.11 1.89 -2.77
C THR A 128 -4.11 2.98 -3.13
N GLY A 129 -3.85 4.22 -2.69
CA GLY A 129 -4.75 5.35 -2.95
C GLY A 129 -6.16 5.07 -2.43
N ASN A 130 -7.15 5.25 -3.29
CA ASN A 130 -8.55 5.05 -2.93
C ASN A 130 -8.95 3.57 -2.74
N GLU A 131 -8.13 2.61 -3.14
CA GLU A 131 -8.46 1.17 -3.01
C GLU A 131 -9.79 0.78 -3.69
N ALA A 132 -10.05 1.31 -4.87
CA ALA A 132 -11.33 1.05 -5.55
C ALA A 132 -11.46 -0.41 -6.00
N GLN A 133 -10.37 -1.03 -6.49
CA GLN A 133 -10.34 -2.43 -6.87
C GLN A 133 -9.33 -3.21 -6.00
N LEU A 134 -8.01 -3.08 -6.25
CA LEU A 134 -7.00 -3.70 -5.39
C LEU A 134 -6.88 -2.97 -4.06
N LYS A 135 -6.86 -3.73 -2.97
CA LYS A 135 -6.85 -3.23 -1.59
C LYS A 135 -5.57 -3.61 -0.85
N ALA A 136 -5.28 -2.93 0.24
CA ALA A 136 -4.13 -3.25 1.09
C ALA A 136 -4.08 -4.74 1.50
N ARG A 137 -5.24 -5.38 1.73
CA ARG A 137 -5.31 -6.80 2.09
C ARG A 137 -4.83 -7.72 0.95
N ASP A 138 -5.13 -7.37 -0.30
CA ASP A 138 -4.77 -8.18 -1.47
C ASP A 138 -3.26 -8.14 -1.69
N LEU A 139 -2.67 -6.94 -1.53
CA LEU A 139 -1.23 -6.74 -1.58
C LEU A 139 -0.52 -7.39 -0.37
N LEU A 140 -1.12 -7.34 0.82
CA LEU A 140 -0.60 -8.03 2.00
C LEU A 140 -0.54 -9.54 1.77
N ALA A 141 -1.60 -10.13 1.19
CA ALA A 141 -1.61 -11.53 0.80
C ALA A 141 -0.49 -11.84 -0.21
N TYR A 142 -0.37 -11.02 -1.25
CA TYR A 142 0.67 -11.18 -2.27
C TYR A 142 2.08 -11.12 -1.67
N PHE A 143 2.41 -10.08 -0.89
CA PHE A 143 3.72 -9.96 -0.26
C PHE A 143 3.99 -11.04 0.79
N GLY A 144 2.93 -11.57 1.40
CA GLY A 144 3.00 -12.74 2.28
C GLY A 144 3.60 -13.97 1.60
N THR A 145 3.38 -14.15 0.30
CA THR A 145 3.89 -15.30 -0.48
C THR A 145 5.28 -15.07 -1.09
N ARG A 146 5.76 -13.82 -1.15
CA ARG A 146 7.02 -13.49 -1.84
C ARG A 146 8.25 -13.87 -0.98
N PRO A 147 9.14 -14.75 -1.45
CA PRO A 147 10.31 -15.16 -0.67
C PRO A 147 11.31 -14.02 -0.43
N GLU A 148 11.32 -13.00 -1.31
CA GLU A 148 12.18 -11.83 -1.21
C GLU A 148 11.77 -10.89 -0.05
N VAL A 149 10.50 -10.99 0.41
CA VAL A 149 9.96 -10.14 1.48
C VAL A 149 10.19 -10.80 2.84
N LYS A 150 10.91 -10.11 3.72
CA LYS A 150 11.12 -10.51 5.13
C LYS A 150 10.16 -9.84 6.10
N ALA A 151 9.69 -8.62 5.79
CA ALA A 151 8.72 -7.89 6.61
C ALA A 151 7.83 -7.01 5.73
N VAL A 152 6.60 -6.76 6.21
CA VAL A 152 5.66 -5.86 5.55
C VAL A 152 5.35 -4.68 6.47
N ALA A 153 5.52 -3.45 5.97
CA ALA A 153 5.12 -2.21 6.60
C ALA A 153 3.80 -1.72 6.01
N LEU A 154 2.81 -1.46 6.87
CA LEU A 154 1.49 -0.98 6.48
C LEU A 154 1.26 0.43 7.03
N TYR A 155 0.85 1.35 6.16
CA TYR A 155 0.24 2.61 6.55
C TYR A 155 -1.23 2.59 6.17
N LEU A 156 -2.12 2.62 7.18
CA LEU A 156 -3.56 2.44 7.00
C LEU A 156 -4.37 3.63 7.53
N GLU A 157 -5.26 4.13 6.71
CA GLU A 157 -6.29 5.11 7.08
C GLU A 157 -7.60 4.42 7.44
N GLY A 158 -7.92 3.33 6.75
CA GLY A 158 -9.11 2.51 7.00
C GLY A 158 -9.05 1.18 6.27
N VAL A 159 -9.96 0.28 6.58
CA VAL A 159 -10.22 -0.95 5.81
C VAL A 159 -11.73 -1.12 5.63
N ASP A 160 -12.15 -1.53 4.45
CA ASP A 160 -13.56 -1.70 4.09
C ASP A 160 -14.17 -2.96 4.73
N ASN A 161 -13.38 -4.03 4.83
CA ASN A 161 -13.80 -5.30 5.42
C ASN A 161 -12.76 -5.76 6.45
N GLY A 162 -12.97 -5.36 7.71
CA GLY A 162 -12.08 -5.67 8.83
C GLY A 162 -11.91 -7.17 9.08
N ARG A 163 -12.95 -7.99 8.84
CA ARG A 163 -12.86 -9.45 9.00
C ARG A 163 -11.93 -10.06 7.96
N ALA A 164 -12.14 -9.76 6.68
CA ALA A 164 -11.31 -10.27 5.61
C ALA A 164 -9.85 -9.79 5.74
N PHE A 165 -9.64 -8.52 6.13
CA PHE A 165 -8.29 -7.99 6.42
C PHE A 165 -7.63 -8.76 7.56
N MET A 166 -8.35 -9.01 8.66
CA MET A 166 -7.82 -9.73 9.82
C MET A 166 -7.45 -11.19 9.48
N GLU A 167 -8.27 -11.87 8.68
CA GLU A 167 -8.02 -13.25 8.23
C GLU A 167 -6.76 -13.31 7.37
N THR A 168 -6.63 -12.41 6.41
CA THR A 168 -5.42 -12.29 5.57
C THR A 168 -4.19 -11.99 6.42
N ALA A 169 -4.30 -11.00 7.31
CA ALA A 169 -3.19 -10.62 8.17
C ALA A 169 -2.73 -11.77 9.08
N ARG A 170 -3.66 -12.53 9.67
CA ARG A 170 -3.35 -13.74 10.46
C ARG A 170 -2.61 -14.80 9.65
N ALA A 171 -2.96 -14.98 8.38
CA ALA A 171 -2.26 -15.93 7.54
C ALA A 171 -0.81 -15.49 7.30
N VAL A 172 -0.60 -14.20 7.00
CA VAL A 172 0.73 -13.65 6.73
C VAL A 172 1.60 -13.58 7.99
N THR A 173 1.07 -13.13 9.13
CA THR A 173 1.83 -12.96 10.39
C THR A 173 2.34 -14.27 10.98
N ARG A 174 1.85 -15.41 10.54
CA ARG A 174 2.39 -16.73 10.91
C ARG A 174 3.79 -16.99 10.33
N THR A 175 4.12 -16.33 9.23
CA THR A 175 5.37 -16.58 8.50
C THR A 175 6.24 -15.33 8.36
N LYS A 176 5.64 -14.15 8.39
CA LYS A 176 6.34 -12.87 8.19
C LYS A 176 5.82 -11.81 9.16
N PRO A 177 6.70 -11.02 9.77
CA PRO A 177 6.28 -9.88 10.59
C PRO A 177 5.57 -8.83 9.73
N VAL A 178 4.48 -8.30 10.27
CA VAL A 178 3.72 -7.20 9.71
C VAL A 178 3.68 -6.08 10.74
N VAL A 179 4.14 -4.90 10.35
CA VAL A 179 4.16 -3.69 11.19
C VAL A 179 3.13 -2.71 10.63
N ALA A 180 2.24 -2.17 11.45
CA ALA A 180 1.21 -1.26 10.98
C ALA A 180 1.16 0.04 11.78
N LEU A 181 1.09 1.14 11.03
CA LEU A 181 0.74 2.47 11.52
C LEU A 181 -0.69 2.78 11.08
N LYS A 182 -1.61 2.92 12.06
CA LYS A 182 -2.99 3.34 11.84
C LYS A 182 -3.16 4.81 12.20
N THR A 183 -3.70 5.59 11.27
CA THR A 183 -4.05 7.00 11.53
C THR A 183 -5.34 7.14 12.33
N GLY A 184 -5.61 8.36 12.83
CA GLY A 184 -6.85 8.65 13.55
C GLY A 184 -6.85 8.21 15.01
N ARG A 185 -5.69 8.28 15.69
CA ARG A 185 -5.56 7.96 17.12
C ARG A 185 -6.32 8.94 18.02
N SER A 186 -6.32 10.24 17.68
CA SER A 186 -7.09 11.25 18.39
C SER A 186 -8.44 11.51 17.72
N ALA A 187 -9.40 12.11 18.45
CA ALA A 187 -10.69 12.49 17.87
C ALA A 187 -10.52 13.46 16.68
N THR A 188 -9.59 14.41 16.78
CA THR A 188 -9.26 15.34 15.69
C THR A 188 -8.62 14.61 14.52
N GLY A 189 -7.67 13.70 14.77
CA GLY A 189 -7.03 12.88 13.74
C GLY A 189 -8.01 11.92 13.06
N SER A 190 -8.99 11.40 13.79
CA SER A 190 -10.07 10.56 13.23
C SER A 190 -10.94 11.36 12.26
N LYS A 191 -11.35 12.58 12.61
CA LYS A 191 -12.09 13.49 11.71
C LYS A 191 -11.29 13.82 10.45
N ALA A 192 -10.00 14.13 10.60
CA ALA A 192 -9.12 14.41 9.47
C ALA A 192 -8.99 13.21 8.53
N ALA A 193 -8.79 11.99 9.05
CA ALA A 193 -8.71 10.78 8.26
C ALA A 193 -10.02 10.47 7.52
N GLN A 194 -11.18 10.67 8.16
CA GLN A 194 -12.50 10.52 7.53
C GLN A 194 -12.71 11.51 6.37
N SER A 195 -12.32 12.76 6.56
CA SER A 195 -12.46 13.80 5.53
C SER A 195 -11.54 13.54 4.34
N HIS A 196 -10.39 12.89 4.55
CA HIS A 196 -9.41 12.64 3.49
C HIS A 196 -9.70 11.37 2.68
N SER A 197 -10.13 10.29 3.34
CA SER A 197 -10.30 8.99 2.68
C SER A 197 -11.74 8.64 2.31
N GLY A 198 -12.73 9.41 2.76
CA GLY A 198 -14.17 9.11 2.57
C GLY A 198 -14.61 7.79 3.23
N SER A 199 -13.73 7.11 3.96
CA SER A 199 -14.03 5.84 4.61
C SER A 199 -14.60 6.05 6.01
N MET A 200 -15.58 5.23 6.42
CA MET A 200 -16.03 5.17 7.82
C MET A 200 -14.87 4.61 8.66
N ALA A 201 -14.18 5.49 9.36
CA ALA A 201 -13.11 5.08 10.28
C ALA A 201 -13.74 4.36 11.48
N GLY A 202 -13.54 3.07 11.60
CA GLY A 202 -13.75 2.34 12.84
C GLY A 202 -12.92 2.98 13.97
N SER A 203 -13.33 2.80 15.24
CA SER A 203 -12.58 3.38 16.35
C SER A 203 -11.14 2.87 16.37
N TYR A 204 -10.20 3.72 16.78
CA TYR A 204 -8.79 3.31 16.91
C TYR A 204 -8.63 2.09 17.82
N ALA A 205 -9.46 1.98 18.87
CA ALA A 205 -9.49 0.83 19.77
C ALA A 205 -9.87 -0.47 19.04
N THR A 206 -10.84 -0.41 18.12
CA THR A 206 -11.23 -1.57 17.29
C THR A 206 -10.07 -2.03 16.41
N TYR A 207 -9.35 -1.10 15.77
CA TYR A 207 -8.16 -1.44 14.99
C TYR A 207 -7.06 -2.04 15.85
N SER A 208 -6.80 -1.48 17.04
CA SER A 208 -5.79 -2.02 17.97
C SER A 208 -6.12 -3.44 18.40
N ALA A 209 -7.39 -3.73 18.70
CA ALA A 209 -7.85 -5.07 19.02
C ALA A 209 -7.70 -6.04 17.83
N MET A 210 -8.05 -5.59 16.62
CA MET A 210 -7.91 -6.36 15.39
C MET A 210 -6.43 -6.68 15.10
N PHE A 211 -5.54 -5.69 15.22
CA PHE A 211 -4.10 -5.87 15.00
C PHE A 211 -3.51 -6.86 15.99
N LYS A 212 -3.85 -6.72 17.29
CA LYS A 212 -3.42 -7.67 18.32
C LYS A 212 -3.88 -9.10 18.00
N GLN A 213 -5.14 -9.29 17.61
CA GLN A 213 -5.67 -10.59 17.25
C GLN A 213 -5.06 -11.16 15.96
N ALA A 214 -4.66 -10.30 15.02
CA ALA A 214 -4.04 -10.70 13.78
C ALA A 214 -2.51 -10.90 13.89
N GLY A 215 -1.89 -10.62 15.05
CA GLY A 215 -0.45 -10.70 15.22
C GLY A 215 0.33 -9.57 14.54
N ILE A 216 -0.34 -8.45 14.22
CA ILE A 216 0.29 -7.26 13.64
C ILE A 216 0.96 -6.46 14.76
N ILE A 217 2.20 -6.02 14.51
CA ILE A 217 2.93 -5.12 15.39
C ILE A 217 2.43 -3.69 15.14
N GLN A 218 1.67 -3.14 16.08
CA GLN A 218 1.16 -1.79 15.96
C GLN A 218 2.20 -0.78 16.45
N VAL A 219 2.41 0.27 15.67
CA VAL A 219 3.28 1.41 15.99
C VAL A 219 2.51 2.72 15.96
N SER A 220 3.08 3.77 16.56
CA SER A 220 2.39 5.05 16.79
C SER A 220 2.89 6.18 15.89
N THR A 221 4.08 6.02 15.30
CA THR A 221 4.72 7.04 14.47
C THR A 221 5.34 6.43 13.19
N PRO A 222 5.48 7.24 12.13
CA PRO A 222 6.18 6.77 10.92
C PRO A 222 7.64 6.38 11.19
N SER A 223 8.30 7.04 12.14
CA SER A 223 9.66 6.69 12.55
C SER A 223 9.73 5.31 13.22
N GLU A 224 8.76 4.99 14.08
CA GLU A 224 8.64 3.64 14.66
C GLU A 224 8.35 2.60 13.58
N LEU A 225 7.47 2.92 12.61
CA LEU A 225 7.17 2.01 11.48
C LEU A 225 8.46 1.60 10.78
N LEU A 226 9.32 2.56 10.43
CA LEU A 226 10.59 2.29 9.79
C LEU A 226 11.58 1.54 10.71
N ASN A 227 11.77 2.00 11.95
CA ASN A 227 12.75 1.42 12.85
C ASN A 227 12.44 -0.05 13.17
N VAL A 228 11.17 -0.35 13.47
CA VAL A 228 10.72 -1.72 13.73
C VAL A 228 10.84 -2.58 12.46
N SER A 229 10.45 -2.04 11.31
CA SER A 229 10.60 -2.75 10.02
C SER A 229 12.07 -3.02 9.69
N ALA A 230 12.96 -2.06 9.94
CA ALA A 230 14.40 -2.23 9.76
C ALA A 230 14.96 -3.36 10.65
N ALA A 231 14.62 -3.35 11.93
CA ALA A 231 15.03 -4.39 12.84
C ALA A 231 14.58 -5.79 12.36
N LEU A 232 13.32 -5.90 11.93
CA LEU A 232 12.73 -7.16 11.47
C LEU A 232 13.25 -7.66 10.11
N THR A 233 13.82 -6.77 9.29
CA THR A 233 14.42 -7.15 8.00
C THR A 233 15.90 -7.52 8.13
N HIS A 234 16.63 -6.92 9.10
CA HIS A 234 18.08 -7.07 9.23
C HIS A 234 18.49 -8.00 10.37
N LEU A 235 17.70 -8.08 11.44
CA LEU A 235 18.00 -8.92 12.59
C LEU A 235 17.29 -10.28 12.48
N PRO A 236 17.87 -11.34 13.09
CA PRO A 236 17.17 -12.61 13.18
C PRO A 236 15.93 -12.47 14.08
N ILE A 237 14.82 -13.07 13.66
CA ILE A 237 13.61 -13.10 14.47
C ILE A 237 13.87 -13.89 15.75
N PRO A 238 13.59 -13.32 16.94
CA PRO A 238 13.80 -14.00 18.21
C PRO A 238 13.02 -15.32 18.29
N ARG A 239 13.66 -16.38 18.75
CA ARG A 239 13.02 -17.70 18.93
C ARG A 239 12.24 -17.81 20.25
N SER A 240 12.42 -16.85 21.15
CA SER A 240 11.76 -16.83 22.48
C SER A 240 11.74 -15.40 23.04
N ASN A 241 11.10 -15.23 24.20
CA ASN A 241 11.06 -13.96 24.93
C ASN A 241 12.24 -13.77 25.91
N ARG A 242 13.30 -14.58 25.82
CA ARG A 242 14.48 -14.44 26.65
C ARG A 242 15.43 -13.41 26.04
N VAL A 243 15.79 -12.39 26.82
CA VAL A 243 16.63 -11.28 26.39
C VAL A 243 17.85 -11.25 27.31
N GLY A 244 19.06 -11.22 26.71
CA GLY A 244 20.30 -10.93 27.42
C GLY A 244 20.60 -9.43 27.31
N ILE A 245 20.87 -8.77 28.42
CA ILE A 245 21.30 -7.37 28.47
C ILE A 245 22.73 -7.30 28.93
N MET A 246 23.57 -6.61 28.17
CA MET A 246 24.97 -6.32 28.54
C MET A 246 25.14 -4.81 28.61
N SER A 247 25.63 -4.29 29.73
CA SER A 247 25.89 -2.87 29.96
C SER A 247 27.26 -2.66 30.53
N LEU A 248 27.94 -1.59 30.12
CA LEU A 248 29.24 -1.15 30.68
C LEU A 248 29.05 -0.18 31.86
N GLY A 249 27.84 0.24 32.15
CA GLY A 249 27.51 1.16 33.24
C GLY A 249 26.36 0.66 34.09
N GLY A 250 26.38 0.99 35.37
CA GLY A 250 25.29 0.75 36.31
C GLY A 250 24.23 1.85 36.17
N GLY A 251 23.20 1.65 35.38
CA GLY A 251 22.09 2.57 35.21
C GLY A 251 20.80 1.84 34.96
#